data_5990b1aabbd6b7d50884a682a35e5e6f
#
_entry.id   5990b1aabbd6b7d50884a682a35e5e6f
#
_cell.length_a   1.000
_cell.length_b   1.000
_cell.length_c   1.000
_cell.angle_alpha   90.00
_cell.angle_beta   90.00
_cell.angle_gamma   90.00
#
_symmetry.space_group_name_H-M   'P 1'
#
loop_
_entity.id
_entity.type
_entity.pdbx_description
1 polymer ?
#
loop_
_entity_poly.entity_id
_entity_poly.type
_entity_poly.pdbx_seq_one_letter_code
_entity_poly.pdbx_strand_id
1 'polypeptide(L)'
;MHIALYKPDIPQNTAAIIRLSACLNLKIHIIEPCGFNLHDPRFKRVVMDYLGFSKIFKYENYDDFSRRNNKKRIVHMTTKAKKNYHKFVFRKDDILLFGRES
;
A
#
# COMPACT_ATOMS: atom_id res chain seq x y z
N MET A 1 5.99 3.59 9.74
CA MET A 1 5.71 3.95 8.34
C MET A 1 4.84 2.87 7.70
N HIS A 2 3.93 3.25 6.86
CA HIS A 2 3.01 2.35 6.17
C HIS A 2 3.12 2.56 4.67
N ILE A 3 2.76 1.53 3.90
CA ILE A 3 2.66 1.61 2.45
C ILE A 3 1.18 1.48 2.09
N ALA A 4 0.68 2.33 1.21
CA ALA A 4 -0.68 2.22 0.68
C ALA A 4 -0.63 2.10 -0.83
N LEU A 5 -1.43 1.19 -1.38
CA LEU A 5 -1.51 0.92 -2.81
C LEU A 5 -2.90 1.31 -3.30
N TYR A 6 -2.96 2.28 -4.21
CA TYR A 6 -4.21 2.77 -4.77
C TYR A 6 -4.57 1.96 -6.01
N LYS A 7 -5.64 1.18 -5.92
CA LYS A 7 -6.17 0.38 -7.02
C LYS A 7 -5.07 -0.40 -7.76
N PRO A 8 -4.30 -1.27 -7.06
CA PRO A 8 -3.22 -2.00 -7.73
C PRO A 8 -3.76 -2.90 -8.83
N ASP A 9 -3.08 -2.91 -9.99
CA ASP A 9 -3.52 -3.64 -11.18
C ASP A 9 -2.81 -4.96 -11.37
N ILE A 10 -1.55 -5.06 -10.97
CA ILE A 10 -0.68 -6.18 -11.32
C ILE A 10 -0.36 -6.99 -10.07
N PRO A 11 -0.86 -8.24 -9.98
CA PRO A 11 -0.68 -9.04 -8.76
C PRO A 11 0.78 -9.34 -8.44
N GLN A 12 1.63 -9.53 -9.45
CA GLN A 12 3.05 -9.79 -9.22
C GLN A 12 3.76 -8.60 -8.58
N ASN A 13 3.43 -7.38 -9.01
CA ASN A 13 4.00 -6.16 -8.43
C ASN A 13 3.51 -5.97 -7.00
N THR A 14 2.23 -6.22 -6.75
CA THR A 14 1.66 -6.13 -5.42
C THR A 14 2.31 -7.15 -4.49
N ALA A 15 2.50 -8.38 -4.95
CA ALA A 15 3.18 -9.43 -4.18
C ALA A 15 4.63 -9.03 -3.86
N ALA A 16 5.34 -8.42 -4.81
CA ALA A 16 6.71 -7.97 -4.58
C ALA A 16 6.77 -6.89 -3.49
N ILE A 17 5.82 -5.95 -3.51
CA ILE A 17 5.73 -4.90 -2.49
C ILE A 17 5.40 -5.51 -1.13
N ILE A 18 4.53 -6.51 -1.08
CA ILE A 18 4.21 -7.22 0.17
C ILE A 18 5.46 -7.87 0.75
N ARG A 19 6.26 -8.55 -0.07
CA ARG A 19 7.51 -9.17 0.39
C ARG A 19 8.48 -8.13 0.95
N LEU A 20 8.65 -7.02 0.24
CA LEU A 20 9.53 -5.94 0.68
C LEU A 20 9.04 -5.34 1.99
N SER A 21 7.75 -5.11 2.11
CA SER A 21 7.16 -4.56 3.33
C SER A 21 7.33 -5.49 4.52
N ALA A 22 7.23 -6.80 4.29
CA ALA A 22 7.49 -7.79 5.34
C ALA A 22 8.93 -7.71 5.83
N CYS A 23 9.89 -7.60 4.90
CA CYS A 23 11.31 -7.47 5.25
C CYS A 23 11.58 -6.21 6.06
N LEU A 24 10.86 -5.13 5.78
CA LEU A 24 11.03 -3.85 6.46
C LEU A 24 10.07 -3.66 7.64
N ASN A 25 9.26 -4.66 7.94
CA ASN A 25 8.26 -4.63 9.01
C ASN A 25 7.27 -3.47 8.87
N LEU A 26 6.79 -3.23 7.65
CA LEU A 26 5.83 -2.18 7.34
C LEU A 26 4.42 -2.74 7.20
N LYS A 27 3.42 -1.94 7.56
CA LYS A 27 2.01 -2.27 7.33
C LYS A 27 1.60 -1.86 5.93
N ILE A 28 0.66 -2.61 5.34
CA ILE A 28 0.17 -2.35 3.97
C ILE A 28 -1.32 -2.04 4.00
N HIS A 29 -1.70 -1.00 3.28
CA HIS A 29 -3.08 -0.63 3.02
C HIS A 29 -3.37 -0.85 1.53
N ILE A 30 -4.46 -1.53 1.22
CA ILE A 30 -4.87 -1.78 -0.17
C ILE A 30 -6.22 -1.10 -0.40
N ILE A 31 -6.25 -0.17 -1.34
CA ILE A 31 -7.45 0.58 -1.70
C ILE A 31 -8.04 -0.04 -2.95
N GLU A 32 -9.21 -0.65 -2.82
CA GLU A 32 -9.90 -1.29 -3.94
C GLU A 32 -10.66 -0.25 -4.78
N PRO A 33 -11.11 -0.61 -5.96
CA PRO A 33 -11.01 -1.92 -6.59
C PRO A 33 -9.62 -2.22 -7.16
N CYS A 34 -9.23 -3.49 -7.11
CA CYS A 34 -7.98 -3.96 -7.69
C CYS A 34 -8.21 -4.51 -9.09
N GLY A 35 -7.17 -4.47 -9.92
CA GLY A 35 -7.20 -5.07 -11.24
C GLY A 35 -7.12 -6.59 -11.21
N PHE A 36 -7.10 -7.20 -10.04
CA PHE A 36 -7.06 -8.64 -9.86
C PHE A 36 -7.86 -9.03 -8.62
N ASN A 37 -8.11 -10.33 -8.46
CA ASN A 37 -8.89 -10.83 -7.33
C ASN A 37 -8.00 -11.02 -6.10
N LEU A 38 -8.24 -10.22 -5.05
CA LEU A 38 -7.51 -10.34 -3.78
C LEU A 38 -7.79 -11.65 -3.05
N HIS A 39 -8.87 -12.34 -3.42
CA HIS A 39 -9.22 -13.63 -2.82
C HIS A 39 -8.63 -14.82 -3.59
N ASP A 40 -7.86 -14.58 -4.64
CA ASP A 40 -7.15 -15.65 -5.37
C ASP A 40 -6.26 -16.40 -4.39
N PRO A 41 -6.36 -17.75 -4.32
CA PRO A 41 -5.58 -18.53 -3.35
C PRO A 41 -4.07 -18.32 -3.46
N ARG A 42 -3.57 -18.08 -4.68
CA ARG A 42 -2.13 -17.85 -4.90
C ARG A 42 -1.68 -16.53 -4.26
N PHE A 43 -2.49 -15.49 -4.39
CA PHE A 43 -2.22 -14.20 -3.76
C PHE A 43 -2.34 -14.29 -2.25
N LYS A 44 -3.38 -14.96 -1.74
CA LYS A 44 -3.56 -15.17 -0.30
C LYS A 44 -2.38 -15.90 0.32
N ARG A 45 -1.82 -16.87 -0.38
CA ARG A 45 -0.65 -17.60 0.11
C ARG A 45 0.55 -16.67 0.32
N VAL A 46 0.81 -15.77 -0.64
CA VAL A 46 1.89 -14.79 -0.50
C VAL A 46 1.67 -13.91 0.73
N VAL A 47 0.44 -13.43 0.93
CA VAL A 47 0.10 -12.60 2.08
C VAL A 47 0.36 -13.35 3.39
N MET A 48 -0.12 -14.59 3.49
CA MET A 48 0.04 -15.37 4.72
C MET A 48 1.49 -15.73 5.01
N ASP A 49 2.25 -16.05 3.96
CA ASP A 49 3.64 -16.46 4.12
C ASP A 49 4.54 -15.31 4.60
N TYR A 50 4.22 -14.09 4.22
CA TYR A 50 5.11 -12.95 4.48
C TYR A 50 4.62 -11.96 5.52
N LEU A 51 3.33 -11.70 5.60
CA LEU A 51 2.82 -10.65 6.50
C LEU A 51 1.85 -11.14 7.56
N GLY A 52 1.07 -12.19 7.24
CA GLY A 52 -0.10 -12.50 8.03
C GLY A 52 -1.20 -11.45 7.83
N PHE A 53 -2.38 -11.73 8.34
CA PHE A 53 -3.54 -10.85 8.13
C PHE A 53 -3.49 -9.56 8.95
N SER A 54 -2.77 -9.56 10.07
CA SER A 54 -2.76 -8.41 10.99
C SER A 54 -2.05 -7.18 10.44
N LYS A 55 -1.28 -7.32 9.36
CA LYS A 55 -0.51 -6.22 8.78
C LYS A 55 -1.08 -5.71 7.45
N ILE A 56 -2.23 -6.23 7.02
CA ILE A 56 -2.89 -5.83 5.78
C ILE A 56 -4.24 -5.24 6.10
N PHE A 57 -4.48 -4.02 5.60
CA PHE A 57 -5.74 -3.30 5.75
C PHE A 57 -6.33 -3.07 4.37
N LYS A 58 -7.61 -3.43 4.19
CA LYS A 58 -8.34 -3.28 2.93
C LYS A 58 -9.39 -2.21 3.05
N TYR A 59 -9.58 -1.45 1.98
CA TYR A 59 -10.56 -0.36 1.93
C TYR A 59 -11.35 -0.45 0.62
N GLU A 60 -12.64 -0.16 0.68
CA GLU A 60 -13.53 -0.23 -0.48
C GLU A 60 -13.19 0.81 -1.54
N ASN A 61 -12.71 1.99 -1.10
CA ASN A 61 -12.37 3.09 -1.98
C ASN A 61 -11.46 4.07 -1.24
N TYR A 62 -11.02 5.11 -1.95
CA TYR A 62 -10.13 6.13 -1.37
C TYR A 62 -10.80 6.88 -0.22
N ASP A 63 -12.09 7.17 -0.33
CA ASP A 63 -12.83 7.87 0.71
C ASP A 63 -12.81 7.11 2.03
N ASP A 64 -13.06 5.80 1.98
CA ASP A 64 -12.99 4.92 3.14
C ASP A 64 -11.59 4.94 3.76
N PHE A 65 -10.56 4.83 2.92
CA PHE A 65 -9.18 4.89 3.35
C PHE A 65 -8.85 6.23 4.03
N SER A 66 -9.23 7.33 3.42
CA SER A 66 -8.94 8.67 3.92
C SER A 66 -9.62 8.93 5.27
N ARG A 67 -10.89 8.54 5.40
CA ARG A 67 -11.64 8.72 6.65
C ARG A 67 -11.04 7.91 7.79
N ARG A 68 -10.65 6.66 7.52
CA ARG A 68 -10.13 5.77 8.57
C ARG A 68 -8.70 6.08 8.96
N ASN A 69 -8.01 6.94 8.20
CA ASN A 69 -6.63 7.34 8.45
C ASN A 69 -6.49 8.86 8.52
N ASN A 70 -7.55 9.57 8.92
CA ASN A 70 -7.59 11.02 8.89
C ASN A 70 -6.60 11.70 9.83
N LYS A 71 -6.08 10.99 10.82
CA LYS A 71 -5.09 11.52 11.76
C LYS A 71 -3.65 11.28 11.33
N LYS A 72 -3.46 10.58 10.22
CA LYS A 72 -2.13 10.27 9.70
C LYS A 72 -1.82 11.11 8.48
N ARG A 73 -0.54 11.40 8.29
CA ARG A 73 -0.10 12.11 7.09
C ARG A 73 0.01 11.13 5.93
N ILE A 74 -0.70 11.43 4.84
CA ILE A 74 -0.66 10.63 3.62
C ILE A 74 0.27 11.36 2.63
N VAL A 75 1.35 10.69 2.24
CA VAL A 75 2.34 11.23 1.32
C VAL A 75 2.14 10.56 -0.04
N HIS A 76 1.74 11.35 -1.04
CA HIS A 76 1.53 10.84 -2.40
C HIS A 76 2.87 10.66 -3.10
N MET A 77 3.22 9.42 -3.40
CA MET A 77 4.45 9.07 -4.11
C MET A 77 4.12 8.94 -5.59
N THR A 78 4.57 9.89 -6.40
CA THR A 78 4.27 9.90 -7.81
C THR A 78 5.48 10.31 -8.63
N THR A 79 5.65 9.69 -9.80
CA THR A 79 6.73 10.04 -10.73
C THR A 79 6.53 11.41 -11.34
N LYS A 80 5.30 11.95 -11.27
CA LYS A 80 4.97 13.28 -11.80
C LYS A 80 5.19 14.40 -10.79
N ALA A 81 5.55 14.07 -9.56
CA ALA A 81 5.79 15.07 -8.53
C ALA A 81 7.05 15.86 -8.87
N LYS A 82 6.95 17.18 -8.80
CA LYS A 82 8.09 18.08 -8.98
C LYS A 82 8.91 18.21 -7.72
N LYS A 83 8.44 17.63 -6.63
CA LYS A 83 9.07 17.74 -5.32
C LYS A 83 10.31 16.86 -5.26
N ASN A 84 11.39 17.41 -4.77
CA ASN A 84 12.62 16.66 -4.55
C ASN A 84 12.49 15.85 -3.26
N TYR A 85 12.34 14.54 -3.37
CA TYR A 85 12.14 13.67 -2.21
C TYR A 85 13.36 13.61 -1.29
N HIS A 86 14.55 13.98 -1.76
CA HIS A 86 15.75 14.05 -0.90
C HIS A 86 15.58 15.04 0.25
N LYS A 87 14.81 16.09 0.02
CA LYS A 87 14.57 17.14 1.02
C LYS A 87 13.32 16.91 1.84
N PHE A 88 12.59 15.83 1.57
CA PHE A 88 11.36 15.52 2.29
C PHE A 88 11.68 14.70 3.54
N VAL A 89 11.21 15.17 4.68
CA VAL A 89 11.42 14.46 5.95
C VAL A 89 10.23 13.58 6.23
N PHE A 90 10.42 12.27 6.13
CA PHE A 90 9.38 11.29 6.44
C PHE A 90 9.26 11.11 7.95
N ARG A 91 8.03 10.89 8.41
CA ARG A 91 7.73 10.65 9.82
C ARG A 91 7.39 9.19 10.04
N LYS A 92 7.54 8.73 11.28
CA LYS A 92 7.37 7.32 11.64
C LYS A 92 6.00 6.76 11.24
N ASP A 93 4.94 7.56 11.35
CA ASP A 93 3.57 7.11 11.10
C ASP A 93 3.03 7.54 9.73
N ASP A 94 3.89 8.02 8.85
CA ASP A 94 3.47 8.41 7.51
C ASP A 94 2.96 7.20 6.72
N ILE A 95 1.95 7.45 5.88
CA ILE A 95 1.47 6.48 4.90
C ILE A 95 1.95 6.93 3.53
N LEU A 96 2.79 6.12 2.88
CA LEU A 96 3.28 6.40 1.54
C LEU A 96 2.30 5.79 0.53
N LEU A 97 1.59 6.64 -0.19
CA LEU A 97 0.55 6.20 -1.14
C LEU A 97 1.12 6.16 -2.55
N PHE A 98 1.09 4.97 -3.15
CA PHE A 98 1.50 4.75 -4.53
C PHE A 98 0.27 4.59 -5.42
N GLY A 99 0.27 5.26 -6.57
CA GLY A 99 -0.81 5.19 -7.53
C GLY A 99 -0.80 3.91 -8.35
N ARG A 100 -1.72 3.84 -9.33
CA ARG A 100 -1.83 2.68 -10.21
C ARG A 100 -0.59 2.54 -11.08
N GLU A 101 -0.23 1.30 -11.40
CA GLU A 101 0.92 1.00 -12.26
C GLU A 101 0.64 1.31 -13.74
N SER A 102 -0.62 1.32 -14.13
CA SER A 102 -1.00 1.56 -15.51
C SER A 102 -1.47 2.98 -15.75
#